data_3be071ad60b42b161b46e96b4806013d
#
_entry.id   3be071ad60b42b161b46e96b4806013d
#
_cell.length_a   1.000
_cell.length_b   1.000
_cell.length_c   1.000
_cell.angle_alpha   90.00
_cell.angle_beta   90.00
_cell.angle_gamma   90.00
#
_symmetry.space_group_name_H-M   'P 1'
#
loop_
_entity.id
_entity.type
_entity.pdbx_description
1 polymer ?
#
loop_
_entity_poly.entity_id
_entity_poly.type
_entity_poly.pdbx_seq_one_letter_code
_entity_poly.pdbx_strand_id
1 'polypeptide(L)'
;MKKKNSYLRAIGAVAWKDLAAELRSRELLSAMLVFSLLVILIFNFALELDIKTRDAVTSGVLWVTFVFAGTLGLNRSMAIEKDRGCLDGLLLAPVDRSAIYFGKAISNLAFMLIVEIIILPAYSVLYNTNLFQPGLLLVILLGSIGYAAVGTLLSAMSVQTRTRDVMLPILLFPVIVPVLITAVKASGGYLQNLPFDQILPWLNLLVVYDVIFIAISFMVFDYVVEE
;
A
#
# COMPACT_ATOMS: atom_id res chain seq x y z
N MET A 1 5.45 -21.76 -25.01
CA MET A 1 4.40 -21.77 -23.98
C MET A 1 4.88 -22.18 -22.57
N LYS A 2 5.91 -23.02 -22.37
CA LYS A 2 6.43 -23.42 -21.04
C LYS A 2 7.02 -22.27 -20.20
N LYS A 3 7.68 -21.25 -20.81
CA LYS A 3 8.30 -20.12 -20.11
C LYS A 3 7.28 -19.20 -19.39
N LYS A 4 6.12 -18.92 -20.02
CA LYS A 4 5.09 -18.03 -19.45
C LYS A 4 4.44 -18.62 -18.18
N ASN A 5 4.22 -19.94 -18.18
CA ASN A 5 3.69 -20.63 -16.98
C ASN A 5 4.70 -20.66 -15.81
N SER A 6 6.00 -20.62 -16.12
CA SER A 6 7.06 -20.57 -15.11
C SER A 6 7.11 -19.19 -14.43
N TYR A 7 6.95 -18.10 -15.20
CA TYR A 7 6.97 -16.73 -14.69
C TYR A 7 5.81 -16.45 -13.72
N LEU A 8 4.57 -16.72 -14.12
CA LEU A 8 3.40 -16.53 -13.25
C LEU A 8 3.45 -17.42 -11.99
N ARG A 9 3.99 -18.64 -12.12
CA ARG A 9 4.22 -19.53 -10.97
C ARG A 9 5.25 -18.94 -10.00
N ALA A 10 6.30 -18.31 -10.52
CA ALA A 10 7.32 -17.65 -9.69
C ALA A 10 6.71 -16.48 -8.91
N ILE A 11 5.91 -15.60 -9.56
CA ILE A 11 5.18 -14.53 -8.90
C ILE A 11 4.29 -15.07 -7.78
N GLY A 12 3.46 -16.08 -8.09
CA GLY A 12 2.57 -16.70 -7.11
C GLY A 12 3.32 -17.36 -5.96
N ALA A 13 4.46 -18.00 -6.22
CA ALA A 13 5.28 -18.65 -5.19
C ALA A 13 5.89 -17.62 -4.23
N VAL A 14 6.39 -16.48 -4.74
CA VAL A 14 6.93 -15.40 -3.92
C VAL A 14 5.83 -14.79 -3.06
N ALA A 15 4.69 -14.42 -3.68
CA ALA A 15 3.56 -13.86 -2.96
C ALA A 15 3.02 -14.82 -1.89
N TRP A 16 2.85 -16.08 -2.23
CA TRP A 16 2.37 -17.11 -1.29
C TRP A 16 3.34 -17.33 -0.13
N LYS A 17 4.64 -17.34 -0.39
CA LYS A 17 5.67 -17.47 0.64
C LYS A 17 5.53 -16.37 1.70
N ASP A 18 5.36 -15.12 1.26
CA ASP A 18 5.23 -13.97 2.16
C ASP A 18 3.91 -14.03 2.96
N LEU A 19 2.80 -14.30 2.27
CA LEU A 19 1.50 -14.47 2.92
C LEU A 19 1.51 -15.62 3.94
N ALA A 20 2.08 -16.77 3.57
CA ALA A 20 2.16 -17.92 4.47
C ALA A 20 3.05 -17.65 5.69
N ALA A 21 4.16 -16.93 5.51
CA ALA A 21 5.04 -16.53 6.59
C ALA A 21 4.30 -15.60 7.57
N GLU A 22 3.58 -14.60 7.05
CA GLU A 22 2.84 -13.64 7.87
C GLU A 22 1.62 -14.26 8.56
N LEU A 23 0.88 -15.15 7.91
CA LEU A 23 -0.23 -15.88 8.55
C LEU A 23 0.23 -16.72 9.75
N ARG A 24 1.51 -17.12 9.76
CA ARG A 24 2.11 -17.88 10.87
C ARG A 24 2.63 -16.96 11.97
N SER A 25 3.32 -15.88 11.65
CA SER A 25 3.93 -14.96 12.62
C SER A 25 2.96 -13.89 13.12
N ARG A 26 2.11 -13.37 12.25
CA ARG A 26 1.14 -12.27 12.48
C ARG A 26 1.76 -10.97 13.01
N GLU A 27 3.07 -10.84 12.92
CA GLU A 27 3.79 -9.69 13.49
C GLU A 27 3.55 -8.40 12.71
N LEU A 28 3.60 -8.48 11.38
CA LEU A 28 3.45 -7.33 10.49
C LEU A 28 2.00 -6.84 10.48
N LEU A 29 1.04 -7.74 10.24
CA LEU A 29 -0.38 -7.39 10.23
C LEU A 29 -0.85 -6.83 11.56
N SER A 30 -0.41 -7.42 12.69
CA SER A 30 -0.76 -6.91 14.02
C SER A 30 -0.21 -5.51 14.25
N ALA A 31 1.03 -5.22 13.85
CA ALA A 31 1.61 -3.89 13.97
C ALA A 31 0.85 -2.86 13.13
N MET A 32 0.53 -3.19 11.87
CA MET A 32 -0.26 -2.33 10.99
C MET A 32 -1.66 -2.08 11.54
N LEU A 33 -2.36 -3.11 12.04
CA LEU A 33 -3.71 -3.01 12.60
C LEU A 33 -3.74 -2.16 13.88
N VAL A 34 -2.84 -2.43 14.82
CA VAL A 34 -2.76 -1.67 16.08
C VAL A 34 -2.46 -0.20 15.77
N PHE A 35 -1.51 0.07 14.89
CA PHE A 35 -1.19 1.44 14.48
C PHE A 35 -2.39 2.13 13.83
N SER A 36 -3.04 1.47 12.87
CA SER A 36 -4.23 2.02 12.19
C SER A 36 -5.35 2.34 13.16
N LEU A 37 -5.62 1.43 14.10
CA LEU A 37 -6.65 1.63 15.12
C LEU A 37 -6.31 2.80 16.03
N LEU A 38 -5.05 2.92 16.47
CA LEU A 38 -4.60 4.04 17.30
C LEU A 38 -4.75 5.38 16.56
N VAL A 39 -4.35 5.45 15.29
CA VAL A 39 -4.49 6.68 14.48
C VAL A 39 -5.96 7.08 14.39
N ILE A 40 -6.85 6.15 14.05
CA ILE A 40 -8.29 6.43 13.92
C ILE A 40 -8.88 6.90 15.24
N LEU A 41 -8.54 6.25 16.36
CA LEU A 41 -9.02 6.66 17.69
C LEU A 41 -8.51 8.05 18.07
N ILE A 42 -7.21 8.33 17.86
CA ILE A 42 -6.64 9.65 18.17
C ILE A 42 -7.36 10.74 17.37
N PHE A 43 -7.52 10.56 16.06
CA PHE A 43 -8.23 11.53 15.23
C PHE A 43 -9.70 11.64 15.59
N ASN A 44 -10.38 10.56 15.96
CA ASN A 44 -11.77 10.60 16.38
C ASN A 44 -11.98 11.40 17.66
N PHE A 45 -11.07 11.26 18.65
CA PHE A 45 -11.15 12.02 19.91
C PHE A 45 -10.56 13.42 19.82
N ALA A 46 -9.52 13.63 19.01
CA ALA A 46 -8.88 14.94 18.84
C ALA A 46 -9.73 15.90 18.02
N LEU A 47 -10.52 15.38 17.09
CA LEU A 47 -11.37 16.16 16.22
C LEU A 47 -12.83 16.06 16.71
N GLU A 48 -13.18 16.82 17.76
CA GLU A 48 -14.58 17.09 18.13
C GLU A 48 -15.24 17.98 17.07
N LEU A 49 -15.36 17.47 15.85
CA LEU A 49 -15.84 18.23 14.70
C LEU A 49 -17.36 18.13 14.58
N ASP A 50 -17.97 19.21 14.10
CA ASP A 50 -19.33 19.14 13.58
C ASP A 50 -19.39 18.18 12.38
N ILE A 51 -20.59 17.73 12.01
CA ILE A 51 -20.79 16.71 10.98
C ILE A 51 -20.15 17.12 9.64
N LYS A 52 -20.28 18.41 9.25
CA LYS A 52 -19.76 18.90 7.97
C LYS A 52 -18.24 18.89 7.90
N THR A 53 -17.59 19.31 8.98
CA THR A 53 -16.13 19.33 9.08
C THR A 53 -15.59 17.91 9.18
N ARG A 54 -16.30 17.01 9.85
CA ARG A 54 -15.96 15.58 9.92
C ARG A 54 -15.93 14.96 8.51
N ASP A 55 -16.96 15.14 7.70
CA ASP A 55 -17.00 14.60 6.34
C ASP A 55 -15.89 15.12 5.44
N ALA A 56 -15.50 16.39 5.60
CA ALA A 56 -14.40 16.97 4.85
C ALA A 56 -13.03 16.38 5.20
N VAL A 57 -12.84 15.97 6.46
CA VAL A 57 -11.54 15.44 6.95
C VAL A 57 -11.46 13.92 6.85
N THR A 58 -12.60 13.22 6.81
CA THR A 58 -12.69 11.75 6.80
C THR A 58 -11.78 11.10 5.75
N SER A 59 -11.82 11.56 4.51
CA SER A 59 -10.99 11.01 3.43
C SER A 59 -9.50 11.21 3.69
N GLY A 60 -9.10 12.35 4.23
CA GLY A 60 -7.71 12.64 4.58
C GLY A 60 -7.20 11.73 5.70
N VAL A 61 -7.96 11.60 6.80
CA VAL A 61 -7.60 10.71 7.92
C VAL A 61 -7.52 9.26 7.47
N LEU A 62 -8.45 8.80 6.62
CA LEU A 62 -8.44 7.45 6.06
C LEU A 62 -7.13 7.16 5.32
N TRP A 63 -6.78 8.04 4.37
CA TRP A 63 -5.57 7.84 3.57
C TRP A 63 -4.28 8.01 4.36
N VAL A 64 -4.22 8.95 5.30
CA VAL A 64 -3.09 9.07 6.24
C VAL A 64 -2.92 7.76 7.01
N THR A 65 -4.00 7.19 7.54
CA THR A 65 -3.96 5.91 8.25
C THR A 65 -3.39 4.79 7.38
N PHE A 66 -3.89 4.65 6.14
CA PHE A 66 -3.46 3.60 5.22
C PHE A 66 -1.99 3.74 4.82
N VAL A 67 -1.55 4.96 4.51
CA VAL A 67 -0.16 5.22 4.11
C VAL A 67 0.83 4.96 5.23
N PHE A 68 0.54 5.42 6.43
CA PHE A 68 1.45 5.17 7.55
C PHE A 68 1.47 3.69 7.96
N ALA A 69 0.32 3.03 8.01
CA ALA A 69 0.26 1.59 8.25
C ALA A 69 0.99 0.79 7.16
N GLY A 70 0.77 1.17 5.89
CA GLY A 70 1.47 0.57 4.74
C GLY A 70 2.99 0.79 4.80
N THR A 71 3.44 1.98 5.21
CA THR A 71 4.88 2.28 5.37
C THR A 71 5.51 1.39 6.45
N LEU A 72 4.83 1.19 7.59
CA LEU A 72 5.27 0.23 8.61
C LEU A 72 5.34 -1.18 8.05
N GLY A 73 4.31 -1.59 7.30
CA GLY A 73 4.26 -2.90 6.65
C GLY A 73 5.40 -3.14 5.68
N LEU A 74 5.62 -2.20 4.76
CA LEU A 74 6.70 -2.27 3.76
C LEU A 74 8.08 -2.35 4.40
N ASN A 75 8.35 -1.49 5.38
CA ASN A 75 9.62 -1.45 6.07
C ASN A 75 9.91 -2.77 6.78
N ARG A 76 8.94 -3.26 7.55
CA ARG A 76 9.08 -4.51 8.31
C ARG A 76 9.17 -5.74 7.41
N SER A 77 8.38 -5.80 6.34
CA SER A 77 8.39 -6.93 5.38
C SER A 77 9.77 -7.14 4.77
N MET A 78 10.39 -6.08 4.26
CA MET A 78 11.72 -6.15 3.66
C MET A 78 12.82 -6.34 4.70
N ALA A 79 12.70 -5.70 5.88
CA ALA A 79 13.67 -5.85 6.96
C ALA A 79 13.80 -7.30 7.42
N ILE A 80 12.68 -7.99 7.67
CA ILE A 80 12.67 -9.40 8.09
C ILE A 80 13.38 -10.30 7.08
N GLU A 81 13.17 -10.06 5.79
CA GLU A 81 13.82 -10.86 4.74
C GLU A 81 15.32 -10.62 4.66
N LYS A 82 15.76 -9.37 4.78
CA LYS A 82 17.18 -9.03 4.78
C LYS A 82 17.87 -9.62 6.00
N ASP A 83 17.29 -9.45 7.19
CA ASP A 83 17.87 -9.92 8.45
C ASP A 83 17.99 -11.45 8.52
N ARG A 84 17.10 -12.17 7.83
CA ARG A 84 17.13 -13.63 7.73
C ARG A 84 17.93 -14.16 6.54
N GLY A 85 18.53 -13.29 5.71
CA GLY A 85 19.22 -13.69 4.48
C GLY A 85 18.32 -14.28 3.39
N CYS A 86 16.99 -14.16 3.55
CA CYS A 86 16.04 -14.72 2.60
C CYS A 86 16.02 -13.92 1.28
N LEU A 87 16.29 -12.63 1.35
CA LEU A 87 16.38 -11.78 0.16
C LEU A 87 17.53 -12.21 -0.74
N ASP A 88 18.72 -12.42 -0.17
CA ASP A 88 19.90 -12.86 -0.91
C ASP A 88 19.68 -14.25 -1.53
N GLY A 89 19.04 -15.17 -0.79
CA GLY A 89 18.65 -16.48 -1.32
C GLY A 89 17.64 -16.41 -2.46
N LEU A 90 16.71 -15.46 -2.41
CA LEU A 90 15.71 -15.23 -3.46
C LEU A 90 16.36 -14.68 -4.74
N LEU A 91 17.36 -13.81 -4.60
CA LEU A 91 18.13 -13.24 -5.71
C LEU A 91 19.04 -14.26 -6.41
N LEU A 92 19.49 -15.29 -5.70
CA LEU A 92 20.26 -16.41 -6.26
C LEU A 92 19.36 -17.45 -6.96
N ALA A 93 18.05 -17.40 -6.80
CA ALA A 93 17.14 -18.32 -7.45
C ALA A 93 17.11 -18.09 -8.98
N PRO A 94 16.95 -19.14 -9.80
CA PRO A 94 16.90 -19.03 -11.26
C PRO A 94 15.54 -18.52 -11.76
N VAL A 95 15.13 -17.34 -11.29
CA VAL A 95 13.87 -16.67 -11.62
C VAL A 95 14.14 -15.22 -12.06
N ASP A 96 13.31 -14.71 -12.96
CA ASP A 96 13.42 -13.33 -13.38
C ASP A 96 13.19 -12.39 -12.17
N ARG A 97 14.04 -11.39 -11.99
CA ARG A 97 13.96 -10.41 -10.91
C ARG A 97 12.64 -9.64 -10.92
N SER A 98 12.11 -9.37 -12.11
CA SER A 98 10.79 -8.79 -12.27
C SER A 98 9.67 -9.65 -11.68
N ALA A 99 9.79 -10.98 -11.71
CA ALA A 99 8.83 -11.87 -11.04
C ALA A 99 8.92 -11.77 -9.52
N ILE A 100 10.12 -11.52 -8.98
CA ILE A 100 10.31 -11.23 -7.55
C ILE A 100 9.62 -9.93 -7.19
N TYR A 101 9.84 -8.87 -7.97
CA TYR A 101 9.18 -7.57 -7.76
C TYR A 101 7.64 -7.71 -7.72
N PHE A 102 7.04 -8.31 -8.75
CA PHE A 102 5.58 -8.47 -8.79
C PHE A 102 5.06 -9.36 -7.66
N GLY A 103 5.77 -10.42 -7.31
CA GLY A 103 5.42 -11.26 -6.17
C GLY A 103 5.40 -10.47 -4.85
N LYS A 104 6.41 -9.62 -4.64
CA LYS A 104 6.50 -8.72 -3.49
C LYS A 104 5.44 -7.63 -3.48
N ALA A 105 5.20 -6.99 -4.63
CA ALA A 105 4.17 -5.97 -4.76
C ALA A 105 2.77 -6.55 -4.47
N ILE A 106 2.49 -7.75 -4.95
CA ILE A 106 1.22 -8.46 -4.69
C ILE A 106 1.09 -8.82 -3.20
N SER A 107 2.13 -9.32 -2.55
CA SER A 107 2.06 -9.64 -1.12
C SER A 107 1.88 -8.37 -0.27
N ASN A 108 2.60 -7.30 -0.56
CA ASN A 108 2.45 -6.01 0.13
C ASN A 108 1.05 -5.40 -0.08
N LEU A 109 0.52 -5.46 -1.31
CA LEU A 109 -0.86 -5.07 -1.60
C LEU A 109 -1.86 -5.92 -0.80
N ALA A 110 -1.65 -7.24 -0.75
CA ALA A 110 -2.54 -8.13 0.02
C ALA A 110 -2.52 -7.81 1.52
N PHE A 111 -1.36 -7.53 2.11
CA PHE A 111 -1.26 -7.10 3.51
C PHE A 111 -2.02 -5.79 3.75
N MET A 112 -1.86 -4.83 2.86
CA MET A 112 -2.56 -3.55 2.94
C MET A 112 -4.08 -3.73 2.84
N LEU A 113 -4.56 -4.48 1.86
CA LEU A 113 -5.98 -4.78 1.68
C LEU A 113 -6.59 -5.52 2.89
N ILE A 114 -5.86 -6.46 3.50
CA ILE A 114 -6.32 -7.15 4.72
C ILE A 114 -6.54 -6.14 5.85
N VAL A 115 -5.60 -5.22 6.05
CA VAL A 115 -5.72 -4.16 7.07
C VAL A 115 -6.88 -3.23 6.74
N GLU A 116 -7.01 -2.80 5.50
CA GLU A 116 -8.10 -1.93 5.03
C GLU A 116 -9.48 -2.56 5.26
N ILE A 117 -9.65 -3.84 4.89
CA ILE A 117 -10.92 -4.57 5.09
C ILE A 117 -11.31 -4.64 6.57
N ILE A 118 -10.33 -4.78 7.48
CA ILE A 118 -10.59 -4.85 8.92
C ILE A 118 -10.86 -3.45 9.50
N ILE A 119 -10.16 -2.44 9.01
CA ILE A 119 -10.22 -1.07 9.52
C ILE A 119 -11.44 -0.30 9.00
N LEU A 120 -11.87 -0.54 7.76
CA LEU A 120 -13.02 0.15 7.17
C LEU A 120 -14.31 0.04 8.00
N PRO A 121 -14.72 -1.14 8.53
CA PRO A 121 -15.87 -1.23 9.42
C PRO A 121 -15.70 -0.44 10.71
N ALA A 122 -14.52 -0.53 11.35
CA ALA A 122 -14.23 0.22 12.57
C ALA A 122 -14.30 1.72 12.32
N TYR A 123 -13.72 2.17 11.20
CA TYR A 123 -13.75 3.56 10.79
C TYR A 123 -15.18 4.04 10.51
N SER A 124 -15.97 3.23 9.78
CA SER A 124 -17.36 3.54 9.45
C SER A 124 -18.23 3.74 10.70
N VAL A 125 -18.03 2.90 11.72
CA VAL A 125 -18.74 3.02 13.00
C VAL A 125 -18.30 4.24 13.80
N LEU A 126 -16.99 4.49 13.92
CA LEU A 126 -16.46 5.60 14.71
C LEU A 126 -16.81 6.97 14.11
N TYR A 127 -16.75 7.09 12.80
CA TYR A 127 -17.02 8.35 12.11
C TYR A 127 -18.46 8.50 11.65
N ASN A 128 -19.30 7.48 11.89
CA ASN A 128 -20.71 7.43 11.45
C ASN A 128 -20.88 7.74 9.95
N THR A 129 -20.00 7.18 9.12
CA THR A 129 -19.91 7.44 7.67
C THR A 129 -19.99 6.14 6.90
N ASN A 130 -20.78 6.09 5.84
CA ASN A 130 -20.85 4.90 4.99
C ASN A 130 -19.65 4.82 4.03
N LEU A 131 -18.67 3.99 4.36
CA LEU A 131 -17.47 3.75 3.55
C LEU A 131 -17.64 2.59 2.54
N PHE A 132 -18.76 1.87 2.57
CA PHE A 132 -18.98 0.72 1.70
C PHE A 132 -19.64 1.08 0.36
N GLN A 133 -19.35 2.27 -0.16
CA GLN A 133 -19.75 2.68 -1.49
C GLN A 133 -18.82 2.04 -2.55
N PRO A 134 -19.35 1.40 -3.62
CA PRO A 134 -18.53 0.74 -4.63
C PRO A 134 -17.47 1.65 -5.27
N GLY A 135 -17.81 2.91 -5.51
CA GLY A 135 -16.88 3.90 -6.05
C GLY A 135 -15.74 4.22 -5.09
N LEU A 136 -16.03 4.36 -3.79
CA LEU A 136 -15.01 4.58 -2.77
C LEU A 136 -14.09 3.36 -2.62
N LEU A 137 -14.64 2.15 -2.63
CA LEU A 137 -13.84 0.92 -2.59
C LEU A 137 -12.92 0.79 -3.82
N LEU A 138 -13.38 1.23 -4.99
CA LEU A 138 -12.53 1.29 -6.19
C LEU A 138 -11.37 2.27 -6.01
N VAL A 139 -11.62 3.47 -5.44
CA VAL A 139 -10.54 4.43 -5.14
C VAL A 139 -9.53 3.85 -4.15
N ILE A 140 -10.00 3.18 -3.10
CA ILE A 140 -9.14 2.53 -2.11
C ILE A 140 -8.27 1.48 -2.81
N LEU A 141 -8.85 0.62 -3.62
CA LEU A 141 -8.11 -0.40 -4.34
C LEU A 141 -7.04 0.19 -5.28
N LEU A 142 -7.40 1.19 -6.09
CA LEU A 142 -6.44 1.85 -6.99
C LEU A 142 -5.32 2.53 -6.20
N GLY A 143 -5.64 3.34 -5.21
CA GLY A 143 -4.63 4.01 -4.40
C GLY A 143 -3.68 3.03 -3.69
N SER A 144 -4.20 1.90 -3.24
CA SER A 144 -3.38 0.83 -2.62
C SER A 144 -2.50 0.11 -3.63
N ILE A 145 -2.95 -0.05 -4.89
CA ILE A 145 -2.12 -0.59 -5.98
C ILE A 145 -0.94 0.34 -6.27
N GLY A 146 -1.19 1.62 -6.49
CA GLY A 146 -0.14 2.60 -6.73
C GLY A 146 0.84 2.71 -5.57
N TYR A 147 0.32 2.72 -4.34
CA TYR A 147 1.11 2.71 -3.13
C TYR A 147 2.02 1.46 -3.03
N ALA A 148 1.45 0.27 -3.21
CA ALA A 148 2.19 -0.98 -3.10
C ALA A 148 3.26 -1.12 -4.19
N ALA A 149 2.97 -0.67 -5.42
CA ALA A 149 3.93 -0.70 -6.53
C ALA A 149 5.17 0.14 -6.22
N VAL A 150 4.97 1.42 -5.91
CA VAL A 150 6.07 2.34 -5.57
C VAL A 150 6.75 1.94 -4.29
N GLY A 151 5.97 1.64 -3.26
CA GLY A 151 6.46 1.28 -1.94
C GLY A 151 7.36 0.05 -1.96
N THR A 152 7.01 -0.96 -2.77
CA THR A 152 7.83 -2.17 -2.93
C THR A 152 9.19 -1.85 -3.56
N LEU A 153 9.23 -1.02 -4.61
CA LEU A 153 10.48 -0.58 -5.22
C LEU A 153 11.37 0.16 -4.22
N LEU A 154 10.81 1.20 -3.56
CA LEU A 154 11.56 2.04 -2.64
C LEU A 154 11.97 1.31 -1.35
N SER A 155 11.18 0.33 -0.90
CA SER A 155 11.57 -0.51 0.23
C SER A 155 12.73 -1.45 -0.12
N ALA A 156 12.79 -1.96 -1.36
CA ALA A 156 13.92 -2.73 -1.85
C ALA A 156 15.22 -1.90 -1.93
N MET A 157 15.11 -0.62 -2.33
CA MET A 157 16.24 0.32 -2.30
C MET A 157 16.71 0.63 -0.88
N SER A 158 15.76 0.91 0.01
CA SER A 158 16.08 1.36 1.37
C SER A 158 16.65 0.24 2.24
N VAL A 159 16.25 -1.02 2.02
CA VAL A 159 16.68 -2.17 2.85
C VAL A 159 18.19 -2.44 2.78
N GLN A 160 18.85 -1.98 1.74
CA GLN A 160 20.30 -2.11 1.58
C GLN A 160 21.09 -1.13 2.48
N THR A 161 20.44 -0.10 3.00
CA THR A 161 21.08 0.91 3.85
C THR A 161 20.99 0.58 5.33
N ARG A 162 21.99 1.05 6.12
CA ARG A 162 21.96 0.89 7.59
C ARG A 162 20.82 1.68 8.25
N THR A 163 20.36 2.75 7.59
CA THR A 163 19.31 3.66 8.09
C THR A 163 17.97 3.39 7.42
N ARG A 164 17.70 2.14 7.03
CA ARG A 164 16.50 1.69 6.30
C ARG A 164 15.18 2.22 6.88
N ASP A 165 15.04 2.25 8.20
CA ASP A 165 13.80 2.64 8.89
C ASP A 165 13.42 4.11 8.65
N VAL A 166 14.43 4.97 8.44
CA VAL A 166 14.23 6.40 8.15
C VAL A 166 14.25 6.67 6.64
N MET A 167 15.05 5.89 5.90
CA MET A 167 15.26 6.10 4.46
C MET A 167 14.00 5.83 3.65
N LEU A 168 13.24 4.76 3.98
CA LEU A 168 12.02 4.43 3.26
C LEU A 168 10.99 5.56 3.31
N PRO A 169 10.58 6.11 4.47
CA PRO A 169 9.67 7.25 4.51
C PRO A 169 10.19 8.48 3.74
N ILE A 170 11.46 8.79 3.85
CA ILE A 170 12.05 9.97 3.16
C ILE A 170 11.94 9.84 1.64
N LEU A 171 12.16 8.64 1.09
CA LEU A 171 12.04 8.39 -0.34
C LEU A 171 10.58 8.26 -0.78
N LEU A 172 9.76 7.61 0.03
CA LEU A 172 8.38 7.26 -0.32
C LEU A 172 7.46 8.47 -0.33
N PHE A 173 7.49 9.32 0.71
CA PHE A 173 6.51 10.40 0.84
C PHE A 173 6.51 11.38 -0.33
N PRO A 174 7.64 11.90 -0.83
CA PRO A 174 7.62 12.80 -1.98
C PRO A 174 7.01 12.16 -3.23
N VAL A 175 7.29 10.87 -3.45
CA VAL A 175 6.83 10.16 -4.65
C VAL A 175 5.35 9.83 -4.57
N ILE A 176 4.81 9.54 -3.37
CA ILE A 176 3.42 9.12 -3.20
C ILE A 176 2.43 10.29 -3.04
N VAL A 177 2.91 11.52 -2.83
CA VAL A 177 2.05 12.71 -2.68
C VAL A 177 1.00 12.85 -3.79
N PRO A 178 1.31 12.65 -5.09
CA PRO A 178 0.29 12.73 -6.14
C PRO A 178 -0.81 11.68 -5.99
N VAL A 179 -0.47 10.44 -5.61
CA VAL A 179 -1.47 9.39 -5.32
C VAL A 179 -2.35 9.80 -4.15
N LEU A 180 -1.74 10.30 -3.07
CA LEU A 180 -2.48 10.71 -1.89
C LEU A 180 -3.47 11.83 -2.19
N ILE A 181 -3.04 12.87 -2.88
CA ILE A 181 -3.92 13.99 -3.24
C ILE A 181 -5.08 13.50 -4.09
N THR A 182 -4.81 12.69 -5.11
CA THR A 182 -5.85 12.18 -6.01
C THR A 182 -6.80 11.23 -5.30
N ALA A 183 -6.29 10.34 -4.48
CA ALA A 183 -7.08 9.38 -3.71
C ALA A 183 -7.94 10.07 -2.65
N VAL A 184 -7.41 11.06 -1.90
CA VAL A 184 -8.16 11.87 -0.94
C VAL A 184 -9.27 12.65 -1.64
N LYS A 185 -8.98 13.30 -2.79
CA LYS A 185 -9.98 14.07 -3.55
C LYS A 185 -11.07 13.18 -4.13
N ALA A 186 -10.72 12.05 -4.72
CA ALA A 186 -11.70 11.10 -5.26
C ALA A 186 -12.56 10.50 -4.14
N SER A 187 -11.95 10.07 -3.02
CA SER A 187 -12.66 9.54 -1.85
C SER A 187 -13.61 10.58 -1.25
N GLY A 188 -13.12 11.81 -1.06
CA GLY A 188 -13.93 12.92 -0.56
C GLY A 188 -15.12 13.24 -1.48
N GLY A 189 -14.94 13.14 -2.80
CA GLY A 189 -16.01 13.31 -3.77
C GLY A 189 -17.13 12.28 -3.60
N TYR A 190 -16.79 11.00 -3.39
CA TYR A 190 -17.80 9.95 -3.13
C TYR A 190 -18.48 10.14 -1.78
N LEU A 191 -17.75 10.50 -0.73
CA LEU A 191 -18.32 10.74 0.60
C LEU A 191 -19.29 11.92 0.63
N GLN A 192 -19.02 12.95 -0.16
CA GLN A 192 -19.86 14.13 -0.29
C GLN A 192 -20.96 13.97 -1.36
N ASN A 193 -21.08 12.78 -1.98
CA ASN A 193 -22.03 12.49 -3.06
C ASN A 193 -21.94 13.49 -4.24
N LEU A 194 -20.72 13.89 -4.61
CA LEU A 194 -20.51 14.77 -5.74
C LEU A 194 -20.86 14.07 -7.07
N PRO A 195 -21.26 14.82 -8.11
CA PRO A 195 -21.46 14.27 -9.44
C PRO A 195 -20.21 13.56 -9.95
N PHE A 196 -20.40 12.44 -10.64
CA PHE A 196 -19.30 11.62 -11.16
C PHE A 196 -18.31 12.39 -12.03
N ASP A 197 -18.79 13.38 -12.81
CA ASP A 197 -17.94 14.24 -13.65
C ASP A 197 -16.89 15.02 -12.87
N GLN A 198 -17.15 15.33 -11.60
CA GLN A 198 -16.19 16.00 -10.71
C GLN A 198 -15.20 15.04 -10.08
N ILE A 199 -15.54 13.77 -9.97
CA ILE A 199 -14.69 12.70 -9.41
C ILE A 199 -13.79 12.09 -10.48
N LEU A 200 -14.30 11.97 -11.72
CA LEU A 200 -13.63 11.32 -12.84
C LEU A 200 -12.20 11.82 -13.12
N PRO A 201 -11.91 13.15 -13.10
CA PRO A 201 -10.53 13.62 -13.30
C PRO A 201 -9.54 13.04 -12.28
N TRP A 202 -9.96 12.90 -11.02
CA TRP A 202 -9.13 12.35 -9.96
C TRP A 202 -8.91 10.84 -10.12
N LEU A 203 -9.94 10.11 -10.54
CA LEU A 203 -9.80 8.68 -10.87
C LEU A 203 -8.85 8.46 -12.05
N ASN A 204 -8.97 9.27 -13.10
CA ASN A 204 -8.08 9.20 -14.27
C ASN A 204 -6.63 9.46 -13.88
N LEU A 205 -6.37 10.48 -13.04
CA LEU A 205 -5.02 10.77 -12.55
C LEU A 205 -4.47 9.60 -11.73
N LEU A 206 -5.30 8.96 -10.90
CA LEU A 206 -4.90 7.82 -10.09
C LEU A 206 -4.50 6.63 -10.98
N VAL A 207 -5.31 6.30 -11.98
CA VAL A 207 -5.01 5.22 -12.94
C VAL A 207 -3.75 5.53 -13.76
N VAL A 208 -3.58 6.77 -14.23
CA VAL A 208 -2.38 7.19 -14.98
C VAL A 208 -1.13 7.05 -14.11
N TYR A 209 -1.21 7.47 -12.85
CA TYR A 209 -0.13 7.30 -11.90
C TYR A 209 0.24 5.82 -11.73
N ASP A 210 -0.76 4.96 -11.49
CA ASP A 210 -0.55 3.52 -11.29
C ASP A 210 0.17 2.89 -12.49
N VAL A 211 -0.30 3.19 -13.70
CA VAL A 211 0.30 2.67 -14.94
C VAL A 211 1.76 3.13 -15.08
N ILE A 212 2.01 4.42 -14.86
CA ILE A 212 3.36 4.99 -14.99
C ILE A 212 4.30 4.36 -13.95
N PHE A 213 3.90 4.33 -12.68
CA PHE A 213 4.78 3.86 -11.62
C PHE A 213 4.96 2.35 -11.59
N ILE A 214 3.96 1.56 -11.97
CA ILE A 214 4.13 0.12 -12.18
C ILE A 214 5.15 -0.13 -13.32
N ALA A 215 5.06 0.62 -14.43
CA ALA A 215 6.00 0.49 -15.53
C ALA A 215 7.43 0.90 -15.13
N ILE A 216 7.59 2.04 -14.46
CA ILE A 216 8.90 2.50 -13.95
C ILE A 216 9.48 1.47 -12.97
N SER A 217 8.68 1.03 -12.00
CA SER A 217 9.13 0.07 -11.00
C SER A 217 9.56 -1.26 -11.61
N PHE A 218 8.83 -1.73 -12.61
CA PHE A 218 9.20 -2.92 -13.38
C PHE A 218 10.54 -2.76 -14.09
N MET A 219 10.80 -1.59 -14.70
CA MET A 219 12.04 -1.34 -15.46
C MET A 219 13.25 -1.12 -14.55
N VAL A 220 13.04 -0.48 -13.40
CA VAL A 220 14.13 -0.05 -12.52
C VAL A 220 14.51 -1.13 -11.50
N PHE A 221 13.61 -2.03 -11.16
CA PHE A 221 13.82 -3.02 -10.10
C PHE A 221 15.07 -3.90 -10.33
N ASP A 222 15.33 -4.28 -11.58
CA ASP A 222 16.51 -5.10 -11.93
C ASP A 222 17.81 -4.39 -11.54
N TYR A 223 17.90 -3.08 -11.78
CA TYR A 223 19.08 -2.26 -11.43
C TYR A 223 19.22 -2.05 -9.93
N VAL A 224 18.10 -1.89 -9.22
CA VAL A 224 18.08 -1.68 -7.76
C VAL A 224 18.62 -2.87 -6.99
N VAL A 225 18.47 -4.06 -7.53
CA VAL A 225 18.80 -5.31 -6.85
C VAL A 225 20.19 -5.83 -7.28
N GLU A 226 20.83 -5.21 -8.28
CA GLU A 226 22.19 -5.55 -8.73
C GLU A 226 23.31 -4.95 -7.87
N GLU A 227 23.03 -3.87 -7.14
CA GLU A 227 23.94 -3.22 -6.17
C GLU A 227 23.83 -3.86 -4.76
#